data_740393ea2bf9c4417cb58139812564cd
#
_entry.id   740393ea2bf9c4417cb58139812564cd
#
_cell.length_a   1.000
_cell.length_b   1.000
_cell.length_c   1.000
_cell.angle_alpha   90.00
_cell.angle_beta   90.00
_cell.angle_gamma   90.00
#
_symmetry.space_group_name_H-M   'P 1'
#
loop_
_entity.id
_entity.type
_entity.pdbx_description
1 polymer ?
#
loop_
_entity_poly.entity_id
_entity_poly.type
_entity_poly.pdbx_seq_one_letter_code
_entity_poly.pdbx_strand_id
1 'polypeptide(L)'
;MDYRNLCLELFGTDDVNELTRIAQTYKRKNPRKAGRKKKFTAEDVQTIRTLIENGMTVNDVAERFKTSRQIIGKYLNEKPADGYTLRITYMYHQHPCTVIDVDFLNQRVIVQNKTKDILHRAFGVVEHPTWDDFELFLKDRCFPSTRGDAKEILKDLQLTSYDPLQIAEKTKGRTAEDDMWMKFHYYPTKGEPCG
;
A
#
# COMPACT_ATOMS: atom_id res chain seq x y z
N MET A 1 37.83 -0.94 30.19
CA MET A 1 36.85 0.14 30.36
C MET A 1 35.62 -0.46 30.98
N ASP A 2 35.24 0.01 32.17
CA ASP A 2 34.07 -0.55 32.88
C ASP A 2 32.80 0.17 32.39
N TYR A 3 32.09 -0.49 31.49
CA TYR A 3 30.88 0.06 30.86
C TYR A 3 29.73 0.27 31.87
N ARG A 4 29.73 -0.48 32.97
CA ARG A 4 28.70 -0.37 34.02
C ARG A 4 28.85 0.95 34.76
N ASN A 5 30.04 1.30 35.19
CA ASN A 5 30.33 2.57 35.83
C ASN A 5 30.07 3.75 34.89
N LEU A 6 30.41 3.61 33.62
CA LEU A 6 30.13 4.63 32.62
C LEU A 6 28.61 4.88 32.41
N CYS A 7 27.81 3.82 32.42
CA CYS A 7 26.36 3.94 32.32
C CYS A 7 25.75 4.62 33.55
N LEU A 8 26.23 4.29 34.74
CA LEU A 8 25.78 4.93 35.98
C LEU A 8 26.16 6.42 36.00
N GLU A 9 27.37 6.77 35.55
CA GLU A 9 27.82 8.16 35.50
C GLU A 9 27.05 9.01 34.48
N LEU A 10 26.77 8.45 33.28
CA LEU A 10 26.13 9.21 32.19
C LEU A 10 24.60 9.22 32.23
N PHE A 11 24.00 8.15 32.74
CA PHE A 11 22.53 7.94 32.65
C PHE A 11 21.88 7.73 34.02
N GLY A 12 22.68 7.62 35.08
CA GLY A 12 22.20 7.40 36.44
C GLY A 12 21.65 5.97 36.68
N THR A 13 21.80 5.07 35.73
CA THR A 13 21.30 3.68 35.79
C THR A 13 22.19 2.74 34.99
N ASP A 14 22.28 1.48 35.43
CA ASP A 14 22.90 0.37 34.70
C ASP A 14 21.86 -0.67 34.24
N ASP A 15 20.57 -0.42 34.49
CA ASP A 15 19.47 -1.29 34.04
C ASP A 15 19.32 -1.22 32.52
N VAL A 16 19.46 -2.36 31.86
CA VAL A 16 19.37 -2.48 30.41
C VAL A 16 18.01 -2.04 29.85
N ASN A 17 16.91 -2.29 30.58
CA ASN A 17 15.58 -1.88 30.16
C ASN A 17 15.43 -0.36 30.19
N GLU A 18 15.94 0.27 31.24
CA GLU A 18 15.89 1.71 31.41
C GLU A 18 16.81 2.42 30.41
N LEU A 19 18.02 1.90 30.19
CA LEU A 19 18.94 2.37 29.16
C LEU A 19 18.33 2.23 27.76
N THR A 20 17.62 1.15 27.50
CA THR A 20 16.91 0.95 26.21
C THR A 20 15.78 1.97 26.04
N ARG A 21 15.01 2.28 27.11
CA ARG A 21 13.99 3.36 27.09
C ARG A 21 14.62 4.72 26.78
N ILE A 22 15.72 5.05 27.45
CA ILE A 22 16.47 6.29 27.23
C ILE A 22 16.95 6.35 25.77
N ALA A 23 17.59 5.30 25.28
CA ALA A 23 18.07 5.21 23.90
C ALA A 23 16.95 5.36 22.87
N GLN A 24 15.77 4.73 23.09
CA GLN A 24 14.60 4.90 22.23
C GLN A 24 14.05 6.34 22.25
N THR A 25 14.11 7.02 23.40
CA THR A 25 13.69 8.41 23.52
C THR A 25 14.61 9.34 22.73
N TYR A 26 15.92 9.09 22.78
CA TYR A 26 16.90 9.82 21.97
C TYR A 26 16.79 9.51 20.48
N LYS A 27 16.58 8.26 20.08
CA LYS A 27 16.35 7.88 18.68
C LYS A 27 15.09 8.51 18.07
N ARG A 28 14.04 8.73 18.89
CA ARG A 28 12.77 9.35 18.45
C ARG A 28 12.87 10.87 18.32
N LYS A 29 13.76 11.51 19.07
CA LYS A 29 13.98 12.97 18.95
C LYS A 29 15.04 13.21 17.88
N ASN A 30 14.63 13.77 16.72
CA ASN A 30 15.57 14.36 15.79
C ASN A 30 15.91 15.78 16.30
N PRO A 31 16.93 15.95 17.18
CA PRO A 31 17.17 17.19 17.90
C PRO A 31 17.63 18.32 16.98
N ARG A 32 18.10 17.98 15.79
CA ARG A 32 18.57 18.94 14.77
C ARG A 32 17.51 19.27 13.72
N LYS A 33 16.28 18.70 13.83
CA LYS A 33 15.28 18.76 12.76
C LYS A 33 15.90 18.43 11.38
N ALA A 34 16.94 17.60 11.37
CA ALA A 34 17.68 17.19 10.21
C ALA A 34 16.79 16.20 9.42
N GLY A 35 16.22 16.67 8.36
CA GLY A 35 15.39 15.95 7.43
C GLY A 35 14.86 16.95 6.43
N ARG A 36 14.67 16.51 5.18
CA ARG A 36 14.05 17.34 4.16
C ARG A 36 12.64 17.69 4.61
N LYS A 37 12.37 18.97 4.81
CA LYS A 37 11.02 19.45 5.17
C LYS A 37 10.02 18.92 4.14
N LYS A 38 8.85 18.51 4.60
CA LYS A 38 7.73 18.16 3.69
C LYS A 38 7.44 19.40 2.83
N LYS A 39 7.32 19.22 1.51
CA LYS A 39 7.07 20.31 0.58
C LYS A 39 5.66 20.88 0.73
N PHE A 40 4.68 20.03 1.10
CA PHE A 40 3.29 20.40 1.25
C PHE A 40 2.80 20.14 2.67
N THR A 41 1.92 21.02 3.14
CA THR A 41 1.18 20.88 4.39
C THR A 41 0.05 19.86 4.22
N ALA A 42 -0.64 19.50 5.31
CA ALA A 42 -1.83 18.63 5.22
C ALA A 42 -2.97 19.31 4.41
N GLU A 43 -3.11 20.62 4.55
CA GLU A 43 -4.11 21.44 3.82
C GLU A 43 -3.81 21.48 2.32
N ASP A 44 -2.52 21.67 1.94
CA ASP A 44 -2.10 21.60 0.54
C ASP A 44 -2.42 20.24 -0.07
N VAL A 45 -2.15 19.15 0.66
CA VAL A 45 -2.42 17.79 0.19
C VAL A 45 -3.93 17.58 -0.01
N GLN A 46 -4.76 18.09 0.87
CA GLN A 46 -6.21 18.03 0.72
C GLN A 46 -6.66 18.82 -0.51
N THR A 47 -6.13 20.02 -0.69
CA THR A 47 -6.42 20.85 -1.89
C THR A 47 -6.01 20.14 -3.18
N ILE A 48 -4.82 19.50 -3.21
CA ILE A 48 -4.33 18.69 -4.34
C ILE A 48 -5.32 17.57 -4.67
N ARG A 49 -5.86 16.88 -3.66
CA ARG A 49 -6.85 15.80 -3.85
C ARG A 49 -8.15 16.32 -4.44
N THR A 50 -8.72 17.36 -3.84
CA THR A 50 -9.95 17.98 -4.32
C THR A 50 -9.83 18.46 -5.77
N LEU A 51 -8.70 19.04 -6.18
CA LEU A 51 -8.48 19.46 -7.55
C LEU A 51 -8.49 18.28 -8.53
N ILE A 52 -7.89 17.15 -8.15
CA ILE A 52 -7.88 15.93 -8.99
C ILE A 52 -9.26 15.27 -9.02
N GLU A 53 -9.97 15.23 -7.90
CA GLU A 53 -11.35 14.74 -7.83
C GLU A 53 -12.29 15.58 -8.71
N ASN A 54 -12.02 16.86 -8.84
CA ASN A 54 -12.74 17.78 -9.74
C ASN A 54 -12.30 17.67 -11.22
N GLY A 55 -11.46 16.66 -11.56
CA GLY A 55 -11.08 16.35 -12.94
C GLY A 55 -9.83 17.06 -13.45
N MET A 56 -9.09 17.78 -12.60
CA MET A 56 -7.81 18.38 -12.99
C MET A 56 -6.74 17.28 -13.15
N THR A 57 -5.92 17.35 -14.19
CA THR A 57 -4.86 16.37 -14.40
C THR A 57 -3.73 16.55 -13.38
N VAL A 58 -2.99 15.46 -13.10
CA VAL A 58 -1.82 15.51 -12.20
C VAL A 58 -0.75 16.50 -12.71
N ASN A 59 -0.66 16.70 -14.03
CA ASN A 59 0.26 17.66 -14.64
C ASN A 59 -0.16 19.10 -14.34
N ASP A 60 -1.43 19.45 -14.53
CA ASP A 60 -1.95 20.79 -14.27
C ASP A 60 -1.83 21.14 -12.78
N VAL A 61 -2.09 20.16 -11.90
CA VAL A 61 -1.88 20.32 -10.46
C VAL A 61 -0.40 20.54 -10.14
N ALA A 62 0.51 19.80 -10.80
CA ALA A 62 1.94 19.98 -10.60
C ALA A 62 2.41 21.37 -11.04
N GLU A 63 1.94 21.90 -12.14
CA GLU A 63 2.18 23.28 -12.59
C GLU A 63 1.65 24.30 -11.58
N ARG A 64 0.40 24.14 -11.16
CA ARG A 64 -0.23 25.04 -10.17
C ARG A 64 0.53 25.14 -8.86
N PHE A 65 1.05 24.00 -8.38
CA PHE A 65 1.85 23.93 -7.14
C PHE A 65 3.36 24.11 -7.37
N LYS A 66 3.78 24.48 -8.58
CA LYS A 66 5.19 24.70 -8.97
C LYS A 66 6.07 23.53 -8.55
N THR A 67 5.67 22.32 -8.94
CA THR A 67 6.32 21.08 -8.56
C THR A 67 6.31 20.07 -9.69
N SER A 68 7.00 18.93 -9.50
CA SER A 68 6.96 17.85 -10.48
C SER A 68 5.77 16.90 -10.22
N ARG A 69 5.25 16.29 -11.29
CA ARG A 69 4.25 15.23 -11.24
C ARG A 69 4.62 14.11 -10.25
N GLN A 70 5.90 13.75 -10.18
CA GLN A 70 6.39 12.73 -9.25
C GLN A 70 6.20 13.12 -7.78
N ILE A 71 6.36 14.40 -7.46
CA ILE A 71 6.16 14.91 -6.09
C ILE A 71 4.66 14.88 -5.76
N ILE A 72 3.79 15.34 -6.66
CA ILE A 72 2.34 15.23 -6.47
C ILE A 72 1.95 13.77 -6.25
N GLY A 73 2.43 12.83 -7.09
CA GLY A 73 2.17 11.41 -6.94
C GLY A 73 2.55 10.84 -5.58
N LYS A 74 3.67 11.30 -4.97
CA LYS A 74 4.06 10.86 -3.62
C LYS A 74 3.06 11.25 -2.53
N TYR A 75 2.39 12.41 -2.68
CA TYR A 75 1.40 12.88 -1.70
C TYR A 75 0.00 12.32 -1.96
N LEU A 76 -0.27 11.91 -3.19
CA LEU A 76 -1.51 11.22 -3.54
C LEU A 76 -1.48 9.73 -3.14
N ASN A 77 -0.30 9.10 -3.25
CA ASN A 77 -0.09 7.73 -2.81
C ASN A 77 0.04 7.71 -1.27
N GLU A 78 -1.08 7.69 -0.58
CA GLU A 78 -1.10 7.41 0.85
C GLU A 78 -0.51 6.03 1.11
N LYS A 79 0.38 5.95 2.09
CA LYS A 79 0.74 4.65 2.63
C LYS A 79 -0.51 4.03 3.25
N PRO A 80 -0.71 2.72 3.13
CA PRO A 80 -1.77 2.04 3.84
C PRO A 80 -1.61 2.23 5.35
N ALA A 81 -2.66 1.98 6.12
CA ALA A 81 -2.63 1.97 7.57
C ALA A 81 -1.59 0.97 8.10
N ASP A 82 -1.12 1.14 9.33
CA ASP A 82 -0.16 0.22 9.94
C ASP A 82 -0.74 -1.21 9.97
N GLY A 83 0.05 -2.19 9.51
CA GLY A 83 -0.36 -3.60 9.38
C GLY A 83 -0.76 -4.02 7.96
N TYR A 84 -1.14 -3.07 7.11
CA TYR A 84 -1.48 -3.36 5.72
C TYR A 84 -0.21 -3.37 4.86
N THR A 85 0.10 -4.53 4.30
CA THR A 85 1.36 -4.77 3.60
C THR A 85 1.24 -4.81 2.08
N LEU A 86 0.04 -4.94 1.56
CA LEU A 86 -0.24 -4.92 0.13
C LEU A 86 -1.33 -3.88 -0.18
N ARG A 87 -1.10 -3.08 -1.21
CA ARG A 87 -2.11 -2.24 -1.86
C ARG A 87 -2.37 -2.73 -3.27
N ILE A 88 -3.62 -3.04 -3.57
CA ILE A 88 -4.09 -3.35 -4.91
C ILE A 88 -4.88 -2.14 -5.41
N THR A 89 -4.51 -1.63 -6.59
CA THR A 89 -5.31 -0.63 -7.27
C THR A 89 -6.01 -1.28 -8.45
N TYR A 90 -7.32 -1.39 -8.38
CA TYR A 90 -8.18 -1.91 -9.44
C TYR A 90 -8.45 -0.81 -10.45
N MET A 91 -8.13 -1.05 -11.69
CA MET A 91 -8.03 -0.07 -12.75
C MET A 91 -9.00 -0.40 -13.89
N TYR A 92 -9.64 0.61 -14.46
CA TYR A 92 -10.30 0.54 -15.76
C TYR A 92 -9.50 1.37 -16.74
N HIS A 93 -8.91 0.73 -17.77
CA HIS A 93 -7.90 1.34 -18.62
C HIS A 93 -6.79 2.03 -17.79
N GLN A 94 -6.77 3.37 -17.77
CA GLN A 94 -5.79 4.16 -16.99
C GLN A 94 -6.39 4.81 -15.74
N HIS A 95 -7.67 4.57 -15.44
CA HIS A 95 -8.38 5.21 -14.35
C HIS A 95 -8.44 4.28 -13.11
N PRO A 96 -8.01 4.72 -11.94
CA PRO A 96 -8.17 3.97 -10.71
C PRO A 96 -9.64 3.95 -10.29
N CYS A 97 -10.21 2.76 -10.13
CA CYS A 97 -11.62 2.58 -9.76
C CYS A 97 -11.79 2.22 -8.29
N THR A 98 -10.92 1.33 -7.77
CA THR A 98 -10.93 0.93 -6.36
C THR A 98 -9.51 0.75 -5.86
N VAL A 99 -9.24 1.21 -4.64
CA VAL A 99 -7.99 0.93 -3.91
C VAL A 99 -8.33 -0.03 -2.78
N ILE A 100 -7.60 -1.13 -2.71
CA ILE A 100 -7.78 -2.20 -1.71
C ILE A 100 -6.46 -2.30 -0.94
N ASP A 101 -6.49 -2.02 0.35
CA ASP A 101 -5.37 -2.26 1.26
C ASP A 101 -5.61 -3.57 2.00
N VAL A 102 -4.60 -4.44 2.04
CA VAL A 102 -4.69 -5.82 2.52
C VAL A 102 -3.75 -6.03 3.71
N ASP A 103 -4.32 -6.52 4.81
CA ASP A 103 -3.63 -6.99 6.01
C ASP A 103 -3.76 -8.51 6.09
N PHE A 104 -2.72 -9.23 5.65
CA PHE A 104 -2.73 -10.69 5.64
C PHE A 104 -2.69 -11.30 7.04
N LEU A 105 -2.06 -10.62 8.01
CA LEU A 105 -1.90 -11.14 9.36
C LEU A 105 -3.24 -11.24 10.08
N ASN A 106 -4.08 -10.22 9.91
CA ASN A 106 -5.38 -10.14 10.58
C ASN A 106 -6.55 -10.48 9.65
N GLN A 107 -6.27 -10.88 8.40
CA GLN A 107 -7.26 -11.17 7.35
C GLN A 107 -8.28 -10.03 7.21
N ARG A 108 -7.77 -8.80 6.96
CA ARG A 108 -8.58 -7.60 6.84
C ARG A 108 -8.29 -6.88 5.54
N VAL A 109 -9.31 -6.25 5.01
CA VAL A 109 -9.20 -5.37 3.86
C VAL A 109 -9.85 -4.02 4.16
N ILE A 110 -9.24 -2.95 3.63
CA ILE A 110 -9.84 -1.61 3.59
C ILE A 110 -9.99 -1.23 2.13
N VAL A 111 -11.17 -0.76 1.79
CA VAL A 111 -11.52 -0.44 0.40
C VAL A 111 -11.88 1.03 0.27
N GLN A 112 -11.36 1.66 -0.78
CA GLN A 112 -11.69 3.02 -1.15
C GLN A 112 -12.12 3.04 -2.62
N ASN A 113 -13.40 3.25 -2.88
CA ASN A 113 -13.92 3.43 -4.23
C ASN A 113 -13.55 4.83 -4.75
N LYS A 114 -12.90 4.88 -5.91
CA LYS A 114 -12.51 6.11 -6.61
C LYS A 114 -13.48 6.48 -7.74
N THR A 115 -14.41 5.56 -8.05
CA THR A 115 -15.45 5.76 -9.05
C THR A 115 -16.85 5.69 -8.42
N LYS A 116 -17.79 6.44 -8.99
CA LYS A 116 -19.22 6.32 -8.65
C LYS A 116 -19.90 5.19 -9.43
N ASP A 117 -19.28 4.76 -10.53
CA ASP A 117 -19.79 3.67 -11.35
C ASP A 117 -19.58 2.33 -10.65
N ILE A 118 -20.69 1.71 -10.26
CA ILE A 118 -20.73 0.46 -9.51
C ILE A 118 -20.14 -0.70 -10.33
N LEU A 119 -20.32 -0.69 -11.64
CA LEU A 119 -19.83 -1.74 -12.53
C LEU A 119 -18.29 -1.82 -12.58
N HIS A 120 -17.61 -0.70 -12.34
CA HIS A 120 -16.17 -0.64 -12.32
C HIS A 120 -15.57 -0.74 -10.90
N ARG A 121 -16.38 -0.96 -9.85
CA ARG A 121 -15.89 -1.18 -8.50
C ARG A 121 -15.50 -2.64 -8.30
N ALA A 122 -14.44 -2.88 -7.56
CA ALA A 122 -13.96 -4.24 -7.26
C ALA A 122 -14.99 -5.11 -6.55
N PHE A 123 -15.82 -4.50 -5.68
CA PHE A 123 -16.84 -5.18 -4.89
C PHE A 123 -18.26 -4.67 -5.20
N GLY A 124 -18.45 -4.04 -6.34
CA GLY A 124 -19.75 -3.53 -6.77
C GLY A 124 -20.41 -2.62 -5.72
N VAL A 125 -21.54 -3.05 -5.17
CA VAL A 125 -22.32 -2.32 -4.16
C VAL A 125 -21.82 -2.53 -2.72
N VAL A 126 -20.91 -3.48 -2.48
CA VAL A 126 -20.40 -3.77 -1.12
C VAL A 126 -19.41 -2.69 -0.73
N GLU A 127 -19.74 -1.92 0.31
CA GLU A 127 -18.90 -0.81 0.79
C GLU A 127 -17.82 -1.29 1.78
N HIS A 128 -18.12 -2.33 2.55
CA HIS A 128 -17.23 -2.90 3.57
C HIS A 128 -17.04 -4.40 3.32
N PRO A 129 -16.24 -4.78 2.32
CA PRO A 129 -16.01 -6.19 2.00
C PRO A 129 -15.28 -6.91 3.13
N THR A 130 -15.62 -8.16 3.33
CA THR A 130 -14.97 -9.09 4.24
C THR A 130 -13.73 -9.71 3.60
N TRP A 131 -13.00 -10.53 4.35
CA TRP A 131 -11.89 -11.31 3.80
C TRP A 131 -12.37 -12.32 2.74
N ASP A 132 -13.51 -12.96 2.98
CA ASP A 132 -14.10 -13.91 2.05
C ASP A 132 -14.50 -13.24 0.72
N ASP A 133 -15.03 -12.01 0.79
CA ASP A 133 -15.32 -11.21 -0.41
C ASP A 133 -14.04 -10.89 -1.20
N PHE A 134 -12.94 -10.62 -0.50
CA PHE A 134 -11.66 -10.38 -1.13
C PHE A 134 -11.08 -11.64 -1.81
N GLU A 135 -11.16 -12.79 -1.14
CA GLU A 135 -10.74 -14.05 -1.74
C GLU A 135 -11.60 -14.42 -2.98
N LEU A 136 -12.91 -14.19 -2.89
CA LEU A 136 -13.81 -14.40 -4.01
C LEU A 136 -13.47 -13.48 -5.18
N PHE A 137 -13.26 -12.18 -4.90
CA PHE A 137 -12.85 -11.20 -5.90
C PHE A 137 -11.55 -11.62 -6.62
N LEU A 138 -10.55 -12.13 -5.89
CA LEU A 138 -9.32 -12.62 -6.51
C LEU A 138 -9.58 -13.85 -7.38
N LYS A 139 -10.44 -14.79 -6.94
CA LYS A 139 -10.83 -15.99 -7.70
C LYS A 139 -11.55 -15.63 -9.00
N ASP A 140 -12.43 -14.64 -8.96
CA ASP A 140 -13.17 -14.16 -10.13
C ASP A 140 -12.24 -13.49 -11.17
N ARG A 141 -11.06 -13.05 -10.76
CA ARG A 141 -10.02 -12.50 -11.65
C ARG A 141 -9.00 -13.53 -12.13
N CYS A 142 -9.27 -14.83 -11.88
CA CYS A 142 -8.43 -15.95 -12.28
C CYS A 142 -9.20 -16.90 -13.20
N PHE A 143 -8.46 -17.69 -13.96
CA PHE A 143 -9.06 -18.80 -14.66
C PHE A 143 -9.55 -19.87 -13.66
N PRO A 144 -10.63 -20.63 -13.93
CA PRO A 144 -11.13 -21.67 -13.03
C PRO A 144 -10.07 -22.74 -12.78
N SER A 145 -9.89 -23.16 -11.52
CA SER A 145 -8.95 -24.23 -11.14
C SER A 145 -9.31 -25.60 -11.75
N THR A 146 -10.58 -25.77 -12.12
CA THR A 146 -11.12 -26.99 -12.77
C THR A 146 -10.92 -27.03 -14.28
N ARG A 147 -10.34 -25.97 -14.87
CA ARG A 147 -10.06 -25.90 -16.30
C ARG A 147 -9.07 -27.00 -16.71
N GLY A 148 -9.32 -27.66 -17.84
CA GLY A 148 -8.52 -28.81 -18.26
C GLY A 148 -7.04 -28.54 -18.48
N ASP A 149 -6.71 -27.34 -18.97
CA ASP A 149 -5.35 -26.83 -19.21
C ASP A 149 -4.76 -26.02 -18.04
N ALA A 150 -5.40 -26.03 -16.88
CA ALA A 150 -4.98 -25.25 -15.72
C ALA A 150 -3.51 -25.49 -15.31
N LYS A 151 -3.04 -26.75 -15.38
CA LYS A 151 -1.65 -27.11 -15.07
C LYS A 151 -0.65 -26.54 -16.05
N GLU A 152 -0.99 -26.46 -17.32
CA GLU A 152 -0.14 -25.87 -18.36
C GLU A 152 -0.04 -24.36 -18.17
N ILE A 153 -1.17 -23.69 -17.93
CA ILE A 153 -1.22 -22.25 -17.64
C ILE A 153 -0.38 -21.90 -16.39
N LEU A 154 -0.51 -22.69 -15.31
CA LEU A 154 0.30 -22.48 -14.11
C LEU A 154 1.80 -22.62 -14.40
N LYS A 155 2.18 -23.59 -15.20
CA LYS A 155 3.59 -23.77 -15.63
C LYS A 155 4.09 -22.57 -16.44
N ASP A 156 3.29 -22.05 -17.36
CA ASP A 156 3.64 -20.86 -18.16
C ASP A 156 3.78 -19.61 -17.29
N LEU A 157 2.95 -19.50 -16.26
CA LEU A 157 3.04 -18.44 -15.24
C LEU A 157 4.18 -18.64 -14.22
N GLN A 158 4.90 -19.78 -14.31
CA GLN A 158 5.95 -20.19 -13.36
C GLN A 158 5.41 -20.34 -11.92
N LEU A 159 4.21 -20.89 -11.78
CA LEU A 159 3.58 -21.18 -10.51
C LEU A 159 3.52 -22.68 -10.26
N THR A 160 3.78 -23.09 -9.00
CA THR A 160 3.75 -24.50 -8.59
C THR A 160 2.39 -24.98 -8.11
N SER A 161 1.53 -24.06 -7.71
CA SER A 161 0.19 -24.33 -7.17
C SER A 161 -0.79 -23.26 -7.61
N TYR A 162 -2.07 -23.58 -7.54
CA TYR A 162 -3.14 -22.63 -7.82
C TYR A 162 -3.35 -21.71 -6.61
N ASP A 163 -2.83 -20.51 -6.70
CA ASP A 163 -2.99 -19.44 -5.73
C ASP A 163 -3.57 -18.22 -6.44
N PRO A 164 -4.82 -17.82 -6.12
CA PRO A 164 -5.48 -16.70 -6.80
C PRO A 164 -4.71 -15.39 -6.72
N LEU A 165 -4.04 -15.09 -5.60
CA LEU A 165 -3.26 -13.88 -5.46
C LEU A 165 -2.04 -13.88 -6.40
N GLN A 166 -1.27 -14.98 -6.42
CA GLN A 166 -0.10 -15.10 -7.28
C GLN A 166 -0.49 -15.11 -8.77
N ILE A 167 -1.59 -15.77 -9.12
CA ILE A 167 -2.13 -15.76 -10.49
C ILE A 167 -2.51 -14.34 -10.88
N ALA A 168 -3.28 -13.63 -10.03
CA ALA A 168 -3.68 -12.25 -10.28
C ALA A 168 -2.48 -11.30 -10.40
N GLU A 169 -1.41 -11.50 -9.63
CA GLU A 169 -0.17 -10.74 -9.77
C GLU A 169 0.49 -10.93 -11.15
N LYS A 170 0.65 -12.19 -11.58
CA LYS A 170 1.28 -12.54 -12.84
C LYS A 170 0.47 -12.06 -14.05
N THR A 171 -0.84 -12.22 -14.01
CA THR A 171 -1.78 -11.80 -15.06
C THR A 171 -2.20 -10.34 -14.96
N LYS A 172 -1.84 -9.65 -13.85
CA LYS A 172 -2.39 -8.35 -13.44
C LYS A 172 -3.92 -8.40 -13.27
N GLY A 173 -4.48 -9.55 -12.91
CA GLY A 173 -5.91 -9.77 -12.79
C GLY A 173 -6.70 -9.49 -14.06
N ARG A 174 -6.06 -9.54 -15.24
CA ARG A 174 -6.74 -9.34 -16.52
C ARG A 174 -7.53 -10.57 -16.90
N THR A 175 -8.75 -10.36 -17.38
CA THR A 175 -9.60 -11.36 -17.99
C THR A 175 -9.89 -11.00 -19.44
N ALA A 176 -10.46 -11.92 -20.19
CA ALA A 176 -10.90 -11.66 -21.55
C ALA A 176 -12.27 -10.94 -21.61
N GLU A 177 -12.94 -10.81 -20.47
CA GLU A 177 -14.33 -10.36 -20.37
C GLU A 177 -14.45 -8.84 -20.24
N ASP A 178 -13.37 -8.17 -19.75
CA ASP A 178 -13.38 -6.73 -19.50
C ASP A 178 -12.00 -6.09 -19.66
N ASP A 179 -11.96 -4.75 -19.62
CA ASP A 179 -10.74 -3.94 -19.67
C ASP A 179 -10.18 -3.60 -18.28
N MET A 180 -10.63 -4.34 -17.26
CA MET A 180 -10.18 -4.15 -15.90
C MET A 180 -8.83 -4.83 -15.66
N TRP A 181 -8.04 -4.26 -14.78
CA TRP A 181 -6.76 -4.84 -14.37
C TRP A 181 -6.33 -4.33 -12.98
N MET A 182 -5.30 -4.98 -12.41
CA MET A 182 -4.80 -4.69 -11.08
C MET A 182 -3.36 -4.23 -11.11
N LYS A 183 -3.05 -3.26 -10.24
CA LYS A 183 -1.69 -2.84 -9.94
C LYS A 183 -1.39 -3.19 -8.48
N PHE A 184 -0.36 -3.98 -8.26
CA PHE A 184 0.08 -4.42 -6.94
C PHE A 184 1.23 -3.56 -6.44
N HIS A 185 1.20 -3.21 -5.17
CA HIS A 185 2.27 -2.49 -4.50
C HIS A 185 2.44 -3.01 -3.07
N TYR A 186 3.60 -3.62 -2.80
CA TYR A 186 3.96 -4.13 -1.48
C TYR A 186 4.64 -3.07 -0.65
N TYR A 187 4.33 -3.04 0.64
CA TYR A 187 4.95 -2.19 1.63
C TYR A 187 5.73 -3.05 2.63
N PRO A 188 6.98 -2.70 2.94
CA PRO A 188 7.75 -3.46 3.93
C PRO A 188 7.07 -3.36 5.30
N THR A 189 7.01 -4.48 6.00
CA THR A 189 6.62 -4.53 7.41
C THR A 189 7.63 -3.73 8.24
N LYS A 190 7.16 -2.98 9.25
CA LYS A 190 8.07 -2.29 10.17
C LYS A 190 8.89 -3.34 10.94
N GLY A 191 10.11 -3.61 10.51
CA GLY A 191 11.01 -4.56 11.20
C GLY A 191 11.99 -5.31 10.31
N GLU A 192 11.79 -5.35 8.99
CA GLU A 192 12.78 -5.93 8.09
C GLU A 192 13.77 -4.86 7.61
N PRO A 193 15.07 -5.04 7.85
CA PRO A 193 16.08 -4.18 7.23
C PRO A 193 16.03 -4.42 5.72
N CYS A 194 15.96 -3.35 4.95
CA CYS A 194 16.19 -3.41 3.52
C CYS A 194 17.56 -4.08 3.29
N GLY A 195 17.59 -5.31 2.74
CA GLY A 195 18.77 -5.95 2.22
C GLY A 195 19.25 -5.25 0.94
#